data_dc04f6a7c5c4a5206779b674333d370f
#
_entry.id   dc04f6a7c5c4a5206779b674333d370f
#
_cell.length_a   1.000
_cell.length_b   1.000
_cell.length_c   1.000
_cell.angle_alpha   90.00
_cell.angle_beta   90.00
_cell.angle_gamma   90.00
#
_symmetry.space_group_name_H-M   'P 1'
#
loop_
_entity.id
_entity.type
_entity.pdbx_description
1 polymer ?
#
loop_
_entity_poly.entity_id
_entity_poly.type
_entity_poly.pdbx_seq_one_letter_code
_entity_poly.pdbx_strand_id
1 'polypeptide(L)' 'MMNVVMQLTKSTKNTHVYSNDTEDAAIPTLYIKKYAMEKNPPLRIVVTVVEEG' A
#
# COMPACT_ATOMS: atom_id res chain seq x y z
N MET A 1 -11.96 -8.28 -9.94
CA MET A 1 -11.37 -8.03 -8.62
C MET A 1 -9.90 -8.39 -8.63
N MET A 2 -9.07 -7.56 -8.08
CA MET A 2 -7.63 -7.76 -8.11
C MET A 2 -7.06 -7.50 -6.71
N ASN A 3 -6.16 -8.37 -6.29
CA ASN A 3 -5.48 -8.22 -5.00
C ASN A 3 -4.00 -7.99 -5.23
N VAL A 4 -3.44 -6.98 -4.58
CA VAL A 4 -2.02 -6.68 -4.68
C VAL A 4 -1.43 -6.65 -3.28
N VAL A 5 -0.40 -7.45 -3.06
CA VAL A 5 0.29 -7.46 -1.77
C VAL A 5 1.36 -6.38 -1.79
N MET A 6 1.32 -5.50 -0.80
CA MET A 6 2.25 -4.39 -0.71
C MET A 6 3.02 -4.47 0.59
N GLN A 7 4.25 -4.02 0.58
CA GLN A 7 5.11 -4.01 1.77
C GLN A 7 5.54 -2.60 2.10
N LEU A 8 5.58 -2.30 3.38
CA LEU A 8 6.04 -0.99 3.85
C LEU A 8 7.52 -0.84 3.55
N THR A 9 7.88 0.18 2.77
CA THR A 9 9.26 0.42 2.41
C THR A 9 9.88 1.59 3.16
N LYS A 10 9.07 2.62 3.44
CA LYS A 10 9.56 3.75 4.23
C LYS A 10 8.38 4.57 4.72
N SER A 11 8.67 5.44 5.68
CA SER A 11 7.68 6.39 6.16
C SER A 11 8.29 7.78 6.09
N THR A 12 7.51 8.72 5.61
CA THR A 12 7.90 10.12 5.61
C THR A 12 7.18 10.81 6.76
N LYS A 13 7.26 12.13 6.83
CA LYS A 13 6.63 12.89 7.91
C LYS A 13 5.13 12.63 8.02
N ASN A 14 4.44 12.55 6.88
CA ASN A 14 2.98 12.44 6.87
C ASN A 14 2.44 11.21 6.17
N THR A 15 3.29 10.36 5.65
CA THR A 15 2.87 9.29 4.75
C THR A 15 3.66 8.02 4.96
N HIS A 16 2.97 6.88 4.87
CA HIS A 16 3.61 5.57 4.79
C HIS A 16 3.64 5.14 3.35
N VAL A 17 4.79 4.69 2.89
CA VAL A 17 4.97 4.27 1.49
C VAL A 17 5.05 2.76 1.42
N TYR A 18 4.16 2.17 0.64
CA TYR A 18 4.12 0.74 0.40
C TYR A 18 4.50 0.46 -1.05
N SER A 19 5.19 -0.64 -1.28
CA SER A 19 5.62 -1.01 -2.62
C SER A 19 5.44 -2.51 -2.85
N ASN A 20 5.34 -2.87 -4.12
CA ASN A 20 5.30 -4.26 -4.53
C ASN A 20 6.59 -4.57 -5.29
N ASP A 21 7.23 -5.68 -4.96
CA ASP A 21 8.51 -6.07 -5.55
C ASP A 21 8.40 -6.66 -6.94
N THR A 22 7.19 -6.96 -7.37
CA THR A 22 6.98 -7.58 -8.67
C THR A 22 7.28 -6.58 -9.76
N GLU A 23 8.07 -6.98 -10.74
CA GLU A 23 8.50 -6.11 -11.82
C GLU A 23 7.35 -5.47 -12.57
N ASP A 24 6.31 -6.23 -12.85
CA ASP A 24 5.15 -5.72 -13.57
C ASP A 24 3.94 -5.57 -12.67
N ALA A 25 4.15 -5.10 -11.45
CA ALA A 25 3.07 -4.93 -10.51
C ALA A 25 2.03 -3.94 -11.03
N ALA A 26 0.77 -4.30 -10.86
CA ALA A 26 -0.33 -3.42 -11.26
C ALA A 26 -0.32 -2.12 -10.44
N ILE A 27 0.11 -2.22 -9.18
CA ILE A 27 0.27 -1.06 -8.31
C ILE A 27 1.69 -1.10 -7.77
N PRO A 28 2.64 -0.40 -8.40
CA PRO A 28 4.03 -0.48 -7.96
C PRO A 28 4.28 0.22 -6.62
N THR A 29 3.60 1.33 -6.37
CA THR A 29 3.80 2.12 -5.16
C THR A 29 2.48 2.71 -4.71
N LEU A 30 2.27 2.73 -3.40
CA LEU A 30 1.05 3.27 -2.82
C LEU A 30 1.41 4.18 -1.65
N TYR A 31 0.89 5.39 -1.64
CA TYR A 31 1.11 6.35 -0.57
C TYR A 31 -0.15 6.44 0.29
N ILE A 32 0.01 6.15 1.58
CA ILE A 32 -1.12 6.22 2.51
C ILE A 32 -0.80 7.26 3.59
N LYS A 33 -1.64 8.24 3.74
CA LYS A 33 -1.44 9.28 4.74
C LYS A 33 -1.49 8.67 6.15
N LYS A 34 -0.63 9.14 7.03
CA LYS A 34 -0.53 8.59 8.38
C LYS A 34 -1.82 8.68 9.17
N TYR A 35 -2.62 9.74 8.94
CA TYR A 35 -3.87 9.89 9.68
C TYR A 35 -4.88 8.77 9.37
N ALA A 36 -4.71 8.10 8.24
CA ALA A 36 -5.60 7.01 7.82
C ALA A 36 -5.18 5.66 8.38
N MET A 37 -4.03 5.60 9.03
CA MET A 37 -3.49 4.35 9.55
C MET A 37 -3.19 4.47 11.03
N GLU A 38 -3.09 3.31 11.67
CA GLU A 38 -2.74 3.25 13.07
C GLU A 38 -1.30 3.69 13.29
N LYS A 39 -0.97 3.98 14.54
CA LYS A 39 0.35 4.41 14.94
C LYS A 39 1.45 3.46 14.49
N ASN A 40 1.16 2.17 14.55
CA ASN A 40 2.10 1.13 14.11
C ASN A 40 1.57 0.52 12.82
N PRO A 41 1.98 1.04 11.67
CA PRO A 41 1.47 0.52 10.41
C PRO A 41 1.92 -0.91 10.18
N PRO A 42 1.08 -1.76 9.60
CA PRO A 42 1.49 -3.12 9.28
C PRO A 42 2.60 -3.12 8.24
N LEU A 43 3.51 -4.09 8.35
CA LEU A 43 4.62 -4.22 7.40
C LEU A 43 4.15 -4.71 6.04
N ARG A 44 3.01 -5.37 6.01
CA ARG A 44 2.45 -5.91 4.77
C ARG A 44 0.95 -5.64 4.73
N ILE A 45 0.46 -5.19 3.59
CA ILE A 45 -0.97 -4.97 3.40
C ILE A 45 -1.42 -5.64 2.10
N VAL A 46 -2.71 -5.87 1.99
CA VAL A 46 -3.31 -6.35 0.74
C VAL A 46 -4.25 -5.28 0.25
N VAL A 47 -4.02 -4.84 -0.98
CA VAL A 47 -4.88 -3.84 -1.62
C VAL A 47 -5.80 -4.57 -2.59
N THR A 48 -7.07 -4.34 -2.46
CA THR A 48 -8.06 -4.99 -3.31
C THR A 48 -8.77 -3.95 -4.16
N VAL A 49 -8.77 -4.19 -5.47
CA VAL A 49 -9.46 -3.32 -6.41
C VAL A 49 -10.80 -3.96 -6.74
N VAL A 50 -11.88 -3.25 -6.51
CA VAL A 50 -13.24 -3.74 -6.74
C VAL A 50 -13.90 -2.88 -7.81
N GLU A 51 -14.51 -3.53 -8.77
CA GLU A 51 -15.26 -2.83 -9.78
C GLU A 51 -16.61 -2.38 -9.23
N GLU A 52 -16.93 -1.13 -9.45
CA GLU A 52 -18.18 -0.56 -9.01
C GLU A 52 -18.98 -0.08 -10.19
N GLY A 53 -19.35 -0.81 -10.94
CA GLY A 53 -20.14 -0.25 -11.95
C GLY A 53 -20.02 -0.71 -13.30
#